data_850f8546ade50e29ea487425bc7e1c55
#
_entry.id   850f8546ade50e29ea487425bc7e1c55
#
_cell.length_a   1.000
_cell.length_b   1.000
_cell.length_c   1.000
_cell.angle_alpha   90.00
_cell.angle_beta   90.00
_cell.angle_gamma   90.00
#
_symmetry.space_group_name_H-M   'P 1'
#
loop_
_entity.id
_entity.type
_entity.pdbx_description
1 polymer ?
#
loop_
_entity_poly.entity_id
_entity_poly.type
_entity_poly.pdbx_seq_one_letter_code
_entity_poly.pdbx_strand_id
1 'polypeptide(L)'
;LHLLSRRQRQMCIRDRHIGAYQVRYEGKDITFLDTPGHEAFTAMRARGANITDIAILVVAADDGIMPQTVESINHAKAAGITVIVAINKMDKEGANPDRVKEELTKYGMVCEEWGGDVICVPVSAKTGEGIDELLENILLVAETSELKANPDRRAKGTVVEARLDKGRGPIATLLVQNGTLHTGDVIIAGTAVGRVRVMTNDKGKTCLLYTSPS
;
A
#
# COMPACT_ATOMS: atom_id res chain seq x y z
N LEU A 1 -13.76 26.49 -23.51
CA LEU A 1 -13.14 25.25 -24.03
C LEU A 1 -11.79 25.03 -23.40
N HIS A 2 -11.72 24.04 -22.58
CA HIS A 2 -10.75 23.60 -21.59
C HIS A 2 -9.29 23.56 -22.02
N LEU A 3 -8.50 24.43 -21.46
CA LEU A 3 -7.07 24.23 -21.23
C LEU A 3 -6.90 23.69 -19.77
N LEU A 4 -7.11 22.38 -19.58
CA LEU A 4 -6.58 21.69 -18.42
C LEU A 4 -5.06 21.83 -18.47
N SER A 5 -4.46 22.49 -17.48
CA SER A 5 -3.02 22.74 -17.43
C SER A 5 -2.27 21.40 -17.51
N ARG A 6 -1.05 21.40 -18.08
CA ARG A 6 -0.20 20.19 -18.15
C ARG A 6 0.00 19.53 -16.78
N ARG A 7 -0.05 20.30 -15.69
CA ARG A 7 0.01 19.80 -14.31
C ARG A 7 -1.23 18.99 -13.92
N GLN A 8 -2.43 19.41 -14.30
CA GLN A 8 -3.66 18.63 -14.03
C GLN A 8 -3.73 17.34 -14.85
N ARG A 9 -3.23 17.35 -16.10
CA ARG A 9 -3.11 16.11 -16.91
C ARG A 9 -2.07 15.14 -16.32
N GLN A 10 -0.96 15.63 -15.78
CA GLN A 10 0.03 14.78 -15.10
C GLN A 10 -0.50 14.24 -13.76
N MET A 11 -1.25 15.01 -12.99
CA MET A 11 -1.94 14.51 -11.79
C MET A 11 -2.92 13.38 -12.14
N CYS A 12 -3.80 13.57 -13.14
CA CYS A 12 -4.74 12.53 -13.57
C CYS A 12 -4.08 11.23 -14.08
N ILE A 13 -2.83 11.26 -14.54
CA ILE A 13 -2.10 10.06 -15.01
C ILE A 13 -1.41 9.36 -13.83
N ARG A 14 -0.86 10.10 -12.88
CA ARG A 14 -0.26 9.54 -11.65
C ARG A 14 -1.29 8.89 -10.75
N ASP A 15 -2.47 9.48 -10.64
CA ASP A 15 -3.56 9.02 -9.77
C ASP A 15 -4.28 7.75 -10.28
N ARG A 16 -3.89 7.21 -11.45
CA ARG A 16 -4.50 6.01 -12.05
C ARG A 16 -3.68 4.73 -11.85
N HIS A 17 -2.53 4.80 -11.22
CA HIS A 17 -1.63 3.67 -11.04
C HIS A 17 -1.47 3.35 -9.55
N ILE A 18 -1.44 2.07 -9.23
CA ILE A 18 -1.00 1.62 -7.91
C ILE A 18 0.52 1.76 -7.87
N GLY A 19 1.01 2.69 -7.05
CA GLY A 19 2.43 2.83 -6.78
C GLY A 19 2.92 1.71 -5.87
N ALA A 20 4.04 1.07 -6.22
CA ALA A 20 4.71 0.12 -5.33
C ALA A 20 6.13 0.60 -5.07
N TYR A 21 6.55 0.65 -3.82
CA TYR A 21 7.91 1.03 -3.43
C TYR A 21 8.33 0.32 -2.15
N GLN A 22 9.64 0.14 -1.98
CA GLN A 22 10.21 -0.50 -0.80
C GLN A 22 10.93 0.49 0.08
N VAL A 23 10.69 0.34 1.39
CA VAL A 23 11.40 1.06 2.45
C VAL A 23 12.11 0.03 3.31
N ARG A 24 13.39 0.27 3.61
CA ARG A 24 14.15 -0.54 4.55
C ARG A 24 14.16 0.13 5.91
N TYR A 25 13.62 -0.55 6.91
CA TYR A 25 13.56 -0.08 8.28
C TYR A 25 14.03 -1.18 9.22
N GLU A 26 14.97 -0.90 10.12
CA GLU A 26 15.59 -1.87 11.06
C GLU A 26 16.09 -3.18 10.41
N GLY A 27 16.61 -3.07 9.18
CA GLY A 27 17.12 -4.23 8.44
C GLY A 27 16.05 -5.07 7.74
N LYS A 28 14.75 -4.78 7.94
CA LYS A 28 13.62 -5.43 7.28
C LYS A 28 13.11 -4.58 6.12
N ASP A 29 12.66 -5.23 5.05
CA ASP A 29 12.13 -4.57 3.87
C ASP A 29 10.59 -4.54 3.95
N ILE A 30 10.01 -3.34 3.93
CA ILE A 30 8.55 -3.12 3.91
C ILE A 30 8.17 -2.66 2.50
N THR A 31 7.23 -3.36 1.87
CA THR A 31 6.71 -2.96 0.56
C THR A 31 5.39 -2.23 0.71
N PHE A 32 5.36 -0.97 0.32
CA PHE A 32 4.15 -0.15 0.30
C PHE A 32 3.48 -0.21 -1.06
N LEU A 33 2.16 -0.37 -1.04
CA LEU A 33 1.30 -0.20 -2.21
C LEU A 33 0.45 1.05 -1.99
N ASP A 34 0.74 2.11 -2.73
CA ASP A 34 -0.01 3.36 -2.67
C ASP A 34 -1.21 3.30 -3.61
N THR A 35 -2.40 3.50 -3.05
CA THR A 35 -3.66 3.52 -3.81
C THR A 35 -4.26 4.92 -3.79
N PRO A 36 -4.75 5.43 -4.94
CA PRO A 36 -5.37 6.75 -4.99
C PRO A 36 -6.59 6.85 -4.08
N GLY A 37 -6.69 7.92 -3.28
CA GLY A 37 -7.81 8.16 -2.35
C GLY A 37 -9.10 8.64 -3.00
N HIS A 38 -9.10 9.02 -4.29
CA HIS A 38 -10.26 9.57 -4.96
C HIS A 38 -11.37 8.52 -5.19
N GLU A 39 -12.66 8.92 -5.09
CA GLU A 39 -13.83 8.03 -5.25
C GLU A 39 -13.81 7.16 -6.52
N ALA A 40 -13.27 7.68 -7.62
CA ALA A 40 -13.21 6.97 -8.91
C ALA A 40 -12.36 5.67 -8.87
N PHE A 41 -11.60 5.39 -7.79
CA PHE A 41 -10.62 4.30 -7.72
C PHE A 41 -10.97 3.19 -6.72
N THR A 42 -12.24 2.99 -6.44
CA THR A 42 -12.76 1.92 -5.57
C THR A 42 -12.19 0.54 -5.90
N ALA A 43 -12.17 0.16 -7.18
CA ALA A 43 -11.62 -1.13 -7.61
C ALA A 43 -10.13 -1.29 -7.33
N MET A 44 -9.35 -0.20 -7.34
CA MET A 44 -7.92 -0.22 -7.01
C MET A 44 -7.71 -0.42 -5.51
N ARG A 45 -8.49 0.25 -4.65
CA ARG A 45 -8.45 0.05 -3.20
C ARG A 45 -8.85 -1.37 -2.82
N ALA A 46 -9.93 -1.88 -3.39
CA ALA A 46 -10.35 -3.28 -3.17
C ALA A 46 -9.27 -4.28 -3.61
N ARG A 47 -8.63 -4.05 -4.76
CA ARG A 47 -7.53 -4.89 -5.23
C ARG A 47 -6.33 -4.78 -4.29
N GLY A 48 -5.93 -3.56 -3.87
CA GLY A 48 -4.87 -3.33 -2.91
C GLY A 48 -5.09 -4.12 -1.64
N ALA A 49 -6.26 -3.98 -1.01
CA ALA A 49 -6.62 -4.69 0.21
C ALA A 49 -6.53 -6.22 0.09
N ASN A 50 -6.86 -6.80 -1.08
CA ASN A 50 -6.82 -8.25 -1.28
C ASN A 50 -5.40 -8.83 -1.50
N ILE A 51 -4.39 -8.01 -1.70
CA ILE A 51 -3.03 -8.45 -2.00
C ILE A 51 -2.00 -8.02 -0.97
N THR A 52 -2.42 -7.25 0.04
CA THR A 52 -1.59 -6.76 1.15
C THR A 52 -1.91 -7.51 2.43
N ASP A 53 -0.96 -7.53 3.34
CA ASP A 53 -1.07 -8.19 4.64
C ASP A 53 -1.61 -7.21 5.69
N ILE A 54 -1.27 -5.93 5.58
CA ILE A 54 -1.65 -4.86 6.49
C ILE A 54 -2.15 -3.67 5.67
N ALA A 55 -3.21 -3.02 6.13
CA ALA A 55 -3.69 -1.76 5.55
C ALA A 55 -3.37 -0.59 6.48
N ILE A 56 -2.79 0.47 5.92
CA ILE A 56 -2.61 1.73 6.63
C ILE A 56 -3.70 2.70 6.18
N LEU A 57 -4.58 3.06 7.09
CA LEU A 57 -5.64 4.02 6.87
C LEU A 57 -5.16 5.41 7.30
N VAL A 58 -4.93 6.29 6.34
CA VAL A 58 -4.49 7.66 6.63
C VAL A 58 -5.70 8.57 6.78
N VAL A 59 -5.87 9.15 7.95
CA VAL A 59 -6.95 10.09 8.28
C VAL A 59 -6.37 11.42 8.73
N ALA A 60 -6.87 12.52 8.20
CA ALA A 60 -6.40 13.83 8.63
C ALA A 60 -7.08 14.24 9.94
N ALA A 61 -6.30 14.69 10.92
CA ALA A 61 -6.77 15.09 12.25
C ALA A 61 -7.68 16.33 12.23
N ASP A 62 -7.56 17.14 11.18
CA ASP A 62 -8.36 18.35 10.98
C ASP A 62 -9.70 18.07 10.25
N ASP A 63 -9.72 17.13 9.30
CA ASP A 63 -10.87 16.84 8.45
C ASP A 63 -11.78 15.72 9.02
N GLY A 64 -11.22 14.79 9.81
CA GLY A 64 -11.96 13.62 10.33
C GLY A 64 -12.20 12.54 9.28
N ILE A 65 -13.24 11.73 9.49
CA ILE A 65 -13.56 10.60 8.61
C ILE A 65 -14.39 11.05 7.42
N MET A 66 -13.82 10.93 6.23
CA MET A 66 -14.47 11.25 4.96
C MET A 66 -15.15 9.99 4.36
N PRO A 67 -16.13 10.15 3.42
CA PRO A 67 -16.79 9.00 2.78
C PRO A 67 -15.83 7.98 2.17
N GLN A 68 -14.72 8.44 1.58
CA GLN A 68 -13.66 7.59 1.02
C GLN A 68 -12.92 6.78 2.09
N THR A 69 -12.80 7.35 3.30
CA THR A 69 -12.23 6.65 4.45
C THR A 69 -13.12 5.50 4.87
N VAL A 70 -14.44 5.73 4.93
CA VAL A 70 -15.43 4.68 5.25
C VAL A 70 -15.39 3.55 4.23
N GLU A 71 -15.28 3.88 2.95
CA GLU A 71 -15.13 2.89 1.87
C GLU A 71 -13.86 2.06 2.06
N SER A 72 -12.73 2.70 2.38
CA SER A 72 -11.46 2.02 2.65
C SER A 72 -11.54 1.08 3.85
N ILE A 73 -12.22 1.49 4.92
CA ILE A 73 -12.51 0.64 6.09
C ILE A 73 -13.29 -0.61 5.67
N ASN A 74 -14.33 -0.43 4.86
CA ASN A 74 -15.16 -1.54 4.40
C ASN A 74 -14.37 -2.53 3.52
N HIS A 75 -13.48 -2.04 2.65
CA HIS A 75 -12.61 -2.89 1.85
C HIS A 75 -11.62 -3.68 2.71
N ALA A 76 -10.97 -3.05 3.68
CA ALA A 76 -10.06 -3.70 4.59
C ALA A 76 -10.76 -4.80 5.43
N LYS A 77 -11.95 -4.50 5.95
CA LYS A 77 -12.77 -5.47 6.68
C LYS A 77 -13.22 -6.64 5.80
N ALA A 78 -13.65 -6.36 4.58
CA ALA A 78 -14.05 -7.40 3.62
C ALA A 78 -12.89 -8.30 3.23
N ALA A 79 -11.66 -7.77 3.16
CA ALA A 79 -10.45 -8.52 2.91
C ALA A 79 -9.91 -9.26 4.16
N GLY A 80 -10.41 -8.94 5.35
CA GLY A 80 -9.98 -9.56 6.61
C GLY A 80 -8.53 -9.22 7.01
N ILE A 81 -8.01 -8.08 6.55
CA ILE A 81 -6.64 -7.64 6.84
C ILE A 81 -6.60 -6.72 8.06
N THR A 82 -5.47 -6.77 8.78
CA THR A 82 -5.24 -5.88 9.93
C THR A 82 -5.11 -4.43 9.46
N VAL A 83 -5.75 -3.52 10.20
CA VAL A 83 -5.73 -2.08 9.90
C VAL A 83 -4.97 -1.33 10.97
N ILE A 84 -4.00 -0.50 10.54
CA ILE A 84 -3.35 0.51 11.37
C ILE A 84 -3.86 1.88 10.91
N VAL A 85 -4.23 2.74 11.82
CA VAL A 85 -4.70 4.09 11.50
C VAL A 85 -3.60 5.10 11.76
N ALA A 86 -3.17 5.80 10.71
CA ALA A 86 -2.26 6.93 10.81
C ALA A 86 -3.06 8.24 10.83
N ILE A 87 -3.14 8.88 11.99
CA ILE A 87 -3.83 10.17 12.16
C ILE A 87 -2.85 11.28 11.78
N ASN A 88 -2.96 11.75 10.53
CA ASN A 88 -2.02 12.68 9.91
C ASN A 88 -2.39 14.15 10.16
N LYS A 89 -1.45 15.04 9.83
CA LYS A 89 -1.55 16.50 9.98
C LYS A 89 -1.58 16.97 11.45
N MET A 90 -0.86 16.26 12.33
CA MET A 90 -0.76 16.65 13.75
C MET A 90 -0.09 18.02 13.95
N ASP A 91 0.65 18.49 12.93
CA ASP A 91 1.28 19.82 12.90
C ASP A 91 0.30 20.98 12.69
N LYS A 92 -0.96 20.69 12.40
CA LYS A 92 -1.96 21.74 12.18
C LYS A 92 -2.61 22.22 13.47
N GLU A 93 -2.87 23.50 13.51
CA GLU A 93 -3.71 24.12 14.56
C GLU A 93 -5.13 23.56 14.46
N GLY A 94 -5.66 23.03 15.58
CA GLY A 94 -6.99 22.37 15.61
C GLY A 94 -6.95 20.86 15.29
N ALA A 95 -5.78 20.25 15.13
CA ALA A 95 -5.68 18.79 15.06
C ALA A 95 -6.26 18.15 16.32
N ASN A 96 -7.21 17.23 16.14
CA ASN A 96 -7.88 16.54 17.24
C ASN A 96 -7.92 15.03 16.98
N PRO A 97 -6.91 14.28 17.46
CA PRO A 97 -6.86 12.84 17.27
C PRO A 97 -7.98 12.09 18.00
N ASP A 98 -8.43 12.58 19.15
CA ASP A 98 -9.49 11.90 19.92
C ASP A 98 -10.83 11.94 19.18
N ARG A 99 -11.14 13.04 18.53
CA ARG A 99 -12.32 13.13 17.67
C ARG A 99 -12.26 12.09 16.55
N VAL A 100 -11.10 11.88 15.92
CA VAL A 100 -10.94 10.87 14.87
C VAL A 100 -11.16 9.48 15.44
N LYS A 101 -10.61 9.17 16.64
CA LYS A 101 -10.81 7.89 17.32
C LYS A 101 -12.29 7.64 17.66
N GLU A 102 -13.01 8.66 18.14
CA GLU A 102 -14.45 8.58 18.39
C GLU A 102 -15.25 8.29 17.11
N GLU A 103 -14.91 8.98 16.02
CA GLU A 103 -15.57 8.77 14.73
C GLU A 103 -15.30 7.35 14.19
N LEU A 104 -14.07 6.82 14.32
CA LEU A 104 -13.71 5.44 13.95
C LEU A 104 -14.56 4.40 14.66
N THR A 105 -14.87 4.62 15.94
CA THR A 105 -15.69 3.70 16.73
C THR A 105 -17.08 3.48 16.14
N LYS A 106 -17.65 4.51 15.50
CA LYS A 106 -18.97 4.40 14.81
C LYS A 106 -18.95 3.42 13.65
N TYR A 107 -17.77 3.16 13.10
CA TYR A 107 -17.54 2.20 12.02
C TYR A 107 -17.01 0.86 12.54
N GLY A 108 -17.06 0.62 13.87
CA GLY A 108 -16.59 -0.60 14.49
C GLY A 108 -15.07 -0.76 14.44
N MET A 109 -14.35 0.35 14.48
CA MET A 109 -12.89 0.42 14.60
C MET A 109 -12.55 1.07 15.94
N VAL A 110 -12.38 0.25 16.96
CA VAL A 110 -12.07 0.71 18.33
C VAL A 110 -10.56 0.72 18.51
N CYS A 111 -10.02 1.85 18.93
CA CYS A 111 -8.59 1.98 19.17
C CYS A 111 -8.15 1.14 20.37
N GLU A 112 -6.91 0.65 20.33
CA GLU A 112 -6.30 -0.18 21.39
C GLU A 112 -6.34 0.51 22.77
N GLU A 113 -6.10 1.82 22.81
CA GLU A 113 -6.20 2.65 24.01
C GLU A 113 -7.59 2.58 24.69
N TRP A 114 -8.64 2.26 23.94
CA TRP A 114 -10.03 2.13 24.42
C TRP A 114 -10.48 0.67 24.51
N GLY A 115 -9.51 -0.26 24.53
CA GLY A 115 -9.75 -1.70 24.66
C GLY A 115 -10.17 -2.39 23.36
N GLY A 116 -9.92 -1.79 22.22
CA GLY A 116 -10.11 -2.40 20.90
C GLY A 116 -8.84 -3.07 20.36
N ASP A 117 -8.84 -3.31 19.06
CA ASP A 117 -7.78 -4.03 18.32
C ASP A 117 -7.12 -3.16 17.24
N VAL A 118 -7.50 -1.89 17.12
CA VAL A 118 -6.98 -0.98 16.11
C VAL A 118 -5.87 -0.10 16.67
N ILE A 119 -4.70 -0.20 16.09
CA ILE A 119 -3.55 0.66 16.43
C ILE A 119 -3.76 2.02 15.76
N CYS A 120 -3.75 3.10 16.56
CA CYS A 120 -3.90 4.48 16.09
C CYS A 120 -2.61 5.26 16.39
N VAL A 121 -1.90 5.68 15.35
CA VAL A 121 -0.63 6.40 15.48
C VAL A 121 -0.81 7.85 15.00
N PRO A 122 -0.61 8.85 15.89
CA PRO A 122 -0.59 10.25 15.48
C PRO A 122 0.71 10.54 14.69
N VAL A 123 0.57 11.13 13.50
CA VAL A 123 1.71 11.41 12.63
C VAL A 123 1.62 12.79 11.99
N SER A 124 2.75 13.32 11.56
CA SER A 124 2.81 14.46 10.67
C SER A 124 3.73 14.16 9.49
N ALA A 125 3.16 13.94 8.32
CA ALA A 125 3.94 13.73 7.10
C ALA A 125 4.79 14.95 6.70
N LYS A 126 4.45 16.14 7.23
CA LYS A 126 5.19 17.39 6.96
C LYS A 126 6.44 17.51 7.81
N THR A 127 6.36 17.16 9.09
CA THR A 127 7.49 17.26 10.04
C THR A 127 8.28 15.97 10.16
N GLY A 128 7.68 14.84 9.77
CA GLY A 128 8.24 13.50 9.98
C GLY A 128 7.91 12.90 11.36
N GLU A 129 7.21 13.63 12.21
CA GLU A 129 6.84 13.18 13.55
C GLU A 129 5.91 11.96 13.51
N GLY A 130 6.16 10.97 14.37
CA GLY A 130 5.37 9.75 14.49
C GLY A 130 5.59 8.73 13.36
N ILE A 131 6.41 9.03 12.35
CA ILE A 131 6.65 8.10 11.22
C ILE A 131 7.42 6.86 11.67
N ASP A 132 8.43 7.02 12.52
CA ASP A 132 9.20 5.89 13.05
C ASP A 132 8.31 4.98 13.90
N GLU A 133 7.48 5.55 14.77
CA GLU A 133 6.49 4.82 15.57
C GLU A 133 5.49 4.05 14.68
N LEU A 134 5.05 4.66 13.57
CA LEU A 134 4.19 3.98 12.59
C LEU A 134 4.90 2.78 11.98
N LEU A 135 6.18 2.91 11.59
CA LEU A 135 6.96 1.82 11.01
C LEU A 135 7.23 0.70 12.03
N GLU A 136 7.52 1.04 13.28
CA GLU A 136 7.65 0.07 14.38
C GLU A 136 6.37 -0.73 14.58
N ASN A 137 5.21 -0.07 14.61
CA ASN A 137 3.91 -0.74 14.74
C ASN A 137 3.60 -1.65 13.54
N ILE A 138 3.99 -1.26 12.32
CA ILE A 138 3.86 -2.13 11.14
C ILE A 138 4.68 -3.41 11.32
N LEU A 139 5.94 -3.29 11.77
CA LEU A 139 6.80 -4.45 12.00
C LEU A 139 6.26 -5.34 13.13
N LEU A 140 5.77 -4.75 14.21
CA LEU A 140 5.17 -5.48 15.33
C LEU A 140 3.95 -6.30 14.87
N VAL A 141 3.05 -5.69 14.10
CA VAL A 141 1.88 -6.38 13.52
C VAL A 141 2.30 -7.48 12.56
N ALA A 142 3.31 -7.24 11.73
CA ALA A 142 3.83 -8.24 10.81
C ALA A 142 4.42 -9.46 11.54
N GLU A 143 5.15 -9.24 12.63
CA GLU A 143 5.69 -10.30 13.47
C GLU A 143 4.58 -11.09 14.19
N THR A 144 3.61 -10.40 14.76
CA THR A 144 2.47 -11.03 15.46
C THR A 144 1.60 -11.84 14.49
N SER A 145 1.48 -11.39 13.26
CA SER A 145 0.76 -12.10 12.19
C SER A 145 1.54 -13.27 11.60
N GLU A 146 2.77 -13.53 12.07
CA GLU A 146 3.67 -14.60 11.57
C GLU A 146 3.81 -14.63 10.04
N LEU A 147 3.90 -13.47 9.41
CA LEU A 147 4.07 -13.37 7.95
C LEU A 147 5.39 -14.02 7.55
N LYS A 148 5.32 -15.10 6.81
CA LYS A 148 6.49 -15.91 6.40
C LYS A 148 6.44 -16.17 4.90
N ALA A 149 7.60 -16.06 4.24
CA ALA A 149 7.78 -16.43 2.86
C ALA A 149 8.97 -17.39 2.71
N ASN A 150 8.89 -18.33 1.77
CA ASN A 150 10.00 -19.23 1.49
C ASN A 150 10.74 -18.74 0.22
N PRO A 151 11.97 -18.22 0.34
CA PRO A 151 12.73 -17.71 -0.81
C PRO A 151 13.17 -18.82 -1.78
N ASP A 152 13.33 -20.06 -1.31
CA ASP A 152 13.91 -21.16 -2.08
C ASP A 152 12.91 -21.88 -3.00
N ARG A 153 11.78 -21.28 -3.28
CA ARG A 153 10.77 -21.82 -4.21
C ARG A 153 10.61 -20.95 -5.44
N ARG A 154 9.92 -21.48 -6.45
CA ARG A 154 9.50 -20.69 -7.61
C ARG A 154 8.60 -19.52 -7.18
N ALA A 155 8.81 -18.37 -7.79
CA ALA A 155 8.06 -17.16 -7.46
C ALA A 155 6.55 -17.36 -7.63
N LYS A 156 5.81 -16.90 -6.63
CA LYS A 156 4.37 -16.70 -6.66
C LYS A 156 4.08 -15.26 -6.29
N GLY A 157 3.22 -14.60 -7.03
CA GLY A 157 2.89 -13.21 -6.76
C GLY A 157 1.68 -12.76 -7.54
N THR A 158 1.35 -11.50 -7.41
CA THR A 158 0.20 -10.87 -8.05
C THR A 158 0.66 -9.80 -9.04
N VAL A 159 0.00 -9.75 -10.19
CA VAL A 159 0.17 -8.65 -11.16
C VAL A 159 -0.59 -7.44 -10.62
N VAL A 160 0.15 -6.42 -10.17
CA VAL A 160 -0.43 -5.17 -9.68
C VAL A 160 -0.95 -4.34 -10.84
N GLU A 161 -0.13 -4.21 -11.88
CA GLU A 161 -0.44 -3.47 -13.09
C GLU A 161 0.22 -4.12 -14.33
N ALA A 162 -0.44 -4.03 -15.47
CA ALA A 162 0.14 -4.41 -16.75
C ALA A 162 -0.20 -3.36 -17.81
N ARG A 163 0.77 -3.03 -18.65
CA ARG A 163 0.62 -2.06 -19.73
C ARG A 163 1.44 -2.44 -20.95
N LEU A 164 1.03 -1.94 -22.09
CA LEU A 164 1.81 -2.05 -23.32
C LEU A 164 2.62 -0.75 -23.52
N ASP A 165 3.93 -0.86 -23.44
CA ASP A 165 4.85 0.23 -23.73
C ASP A 165 5.24 0.20 -25.21
N LYS A 166 5.23 1.37 -25.87
CA LYS A 166 5.52 1.48 -27.33
C LYS A 166 6.95 1.07 -27.72
N GLY A 167 7.89 1.19 -26.77
CA GLY A 167 9.31 0.88 -27.03
C GLY A 167 9.78 -0.44 -26.42
N ARG A 168 9.20 -0.85 -25.31
CA ARG A 168 9.63 -2.01 -24.50
C ARG A 168 8.69 -3.22 -24.62
N GLY A 169 7.52 -3.04 -25.25
CA GLY A 169 6.50 -4.08 -25.33
C GLY A 169 5.69 -4.24 -24.04
N PRO A 170 5.17 -5.43 -23.75
CA PRO A 170 4.39 -5.68 -22.52
C PRO A 170 5.25 -5.51 -21.28
N ILE A 171 4.80 -4.66 -20.37
CA ILE A 171 5.42 -4.42 -19.06
C ILE A 171 4.39 -4.74 -17.99
N ALA A 172 4.79 -5.46 -16.94
CA ALA A 172 3.96 -5.73 -15.79
C ALA A 172 4.71 -5.38 -14.50
N THR A 173 3.99 -4.78 -13.56
CA THR A 173 4.44 -4.61 -12.18
C THR A 173 3.93 -5.81 -11.38
N LEU A 174 4.86 -6.55 -10.78
CA LEU A 174 4.58 -7.76 -10.02
C LEU A 174 4.90 -7.52 -8.55
N LEU A 175 3.99 -7.91 -7.67
CA LEU A 175 4.25 -8.09 -6.26
C LEU A 175 4.60 -9.55 -6.03
N VAL A 176 5.85 -9.84 -5.71
CA VAL A 176 6.31 -11.20 -5.38
C VAL A 176 6.00 -11.47 -3.92
N GLN A 177 5.05 -12.36 -3.66
CA GLN A 177 4.58 -12.70 -2.30
C GLN A 177 5.30 -13.92 -1.73
N ASN A 178 5.90 -14.76 -2.57
CA ASN A 178 6.61 -15.95 -2.13
C ASN A 178 7.59 -16.40 -3.21
N GLY A 179 8.73 -16.95 -2.79
CA GLY A 179 9.76 -17.46 -3.71
C GLY A 179 10.64 -16.39 -4.34
N THR A 180 11.47 -16.81 -5.27
CA THR A 180 12.39 -15.94 -6.01
C THR A 180 12.11 -16.00 -7.51
N LEU A 181 11.99 -14.83 -8.13
CA LEU A 181 11.84 -14.66 -9.57
C LEU A 181 13.19 -14.30 -10.19
N HIS A 182 13.57 -14.98 -11.27
CA HIS A 182 14.79 -14.72 -12.00
C HIS A 182 14.53 -14.18 -13.40
N THR A 183 15.46 -13.43 -13.91
CA THR A 183 15.48 -13.10 -15.34
C THR A 183 15.66 -14.38 -16.16
N GLY A 184 14.81 -14.58 -17.15
CA GLY A 184 14.75 -15.81 -17.95
C GLY A 184 13.66 -16.79 -17.53
N ASP A 185 13.08 -16.63 -16.35
CA ASP A 185 11.97 -17.48 -15.89
C ASP A 185 10.75 -17.36 -16.80
N VAL A 186 10.00 -18.45 -16.89
CA VAL A 186 8.68 -18.48 -17.55
C VAL A 186 7.62 -18.22 -16.49
N ILE A 187 6.83 -17.20 -16.70
CA ILE A 187 5.69 -16.83 -15.84
C ILE A 187 4.37 -17.15 -16.52
N ILE A 188 3.39 -17.51 -15.71
CA ILE A 188 2.01 -17.72 -16.12
C ILE A 188 1.15 -16.74 -15.31
N ALA A 189 0.40 -15.89 -16.01
CA ALA A 189 -0.51 -14.92 -15.41
C ALA A 189 -1.90 -15.06 -16.06
N GLY A 190 -2.83 -15.73 -15.38
CA GLY A 190 -4.11 -16.11 -15.94
C GLY A 190 -3.92 -17.04 -17.14
N THR A 191 -4.36 -16.62 -18.32
CA THR A 191 -4.20 -17.36 -19.59
C THR A 191 -2.92 -16.98 -20.36
N ALA A 192 -2.19 -15.97 -19.90
CA ALA A 192 -0.98 -15.49 -20.57
C ALA A 192 0.25 -16.24 -20.06
N VAL A 193 1.12 -16.63 -20.97
CA VAL A 193 2.43 -17.24 -20.69
C VAL A 193 3.50 -16.38 -21.33
N GLY A 194 4.55 -16.07 -20.56
CA GLY A 194 5.65 -15.25 -21.06
C GLY A 194 6.96 -15.53 -20.36
N ARG A 195 8.06 -15.12 -21.00
CA ARG A 195 9.40 -15.19 -20.40
C ARG A 195 9.83 -13.82 -19.90
N VAL A 196 10.34 -13.76 -18.68
CA VAL A 196 10.90 -12.54 -18.09
C VAL A 196 12.19 -12.21 -18.82
N ARG A 197 12.21 -11.10 -19.57
CA ARG A 197 13.40 -10.65 -20.31
C ARG A 197 14.30 -9.77 -19.47
N VAL A 198 13.70 -8.80 -18.80
CA VAL A 198 14.37 -7.82 -17.95
C VAL A 198 13.49 -7.55 -16.75
N MET A 199 14.10 -7.42 -15.59
CA MET A 199 13.44 -6.95 -14.37
C MET A 199 14.07 -5.65 -13.91
N THR A 200 13.26 -4.76 -13.36
CA THR A 200 13.71 -3.55 -12.69
C THR A 200 13.03 -3.44 -11.34
N ASN A 201 13.77 -2.97 -10.34
CA ASN A 201 13.19 -2.70 -9.04
C ASN A 201 12.39 -1.38 -9.03
N ASP A 202 11.81 -1.04 -7.89
CA ASP A 202 11.07 0.20 -7.63
C ASP A 202 11.88 1.48 -7.95
N LYS A 203 13.22 1.42 -7.81
CA LYS A 203 14.17 2.50 -8.12
C LYS A 203 14.59 2.55 -9.58
N GLY A 204 14.00 1.69 -10.45
CA GLY A 204 14.32 1.62 -11.88
C GLY A 204 15.67 0.96 -12.21
N LYS A 205 16.35 0.35 -11.23
CA LYS A 205 17.59 -0.39 -11.48
C LYS A 205 17.29 -1.80 -11.98
N THR A 206 18.03 -2.24 -12.99
CA THR A 206 17.94 -3.62 -13.48
C THR A 206 18.42 -4.60 -12.42
N CYS A 207 17.65 -5.66 -12.20
CA CYS A 207 17.98 -6.75 -11.30
C CYS A 207 17.90 -8.10 -12.01
N LEU A 208 18.74 -9.06 -11.59
CA LEU A 208 18.74 -10.41 -12.15
C LEU A 208 17.77 -11.33 -11.43
N LEU A 209 17.51 -11.06 -10.16
CA LEU A 209 16.58 -11.80 -9.31
C LEU A 209 15.81 -10.83 -8.41
N TYR A 210 14.62 -11.25 -7.97
CA TYR A 210 13.82 -10.58 -6.97
C TYR A 210 13.22 -11.62 -6.03
N THR A 211 13.49 -11.49 -4.75
CA THR A 211 13.02 -12.40 -3.70
C THR A 211 11.91 -11.74 -2.89
N SER A 212 10.90 -12.52 -2.49
CA SER A 212 9.88 -12.05 -1.56
C SER A 212 10.53 -11.63 -0.24
N PRO A 213 10.10 -10.54 0.38
CA PRO A 213 10.51 -10.22 1.74
C PRO A 213 10.07 -11.36 2.67
N SER A 214 10.97 -11.80 3.51
CA SER A 214 10.74 -12.85 4.52
C SER A 214 10.50 -12.22 5.88
#